data_8fdf35fc7aa55c7d3330a75827d78379
#
_entry.id   8fdf35fc7aa55c7d3330a75827d78379
#
_cell.length_a   1.000
_cell.length_b   1.000
_cell.length_c   1.000
_cell.angle_alpha   90.00
_cell.angle_beta   90.00
_cell.angle_gamma   90.00
#
_symmetry.space_group_name_H-M   'P 1'
#
loop_
_entity.id
_entity.type
_entity.pdbx_description
1 polymer ?
#
loop_
_entity_poly.entity_id
_entity_poly.type
_entity_poly.pdbx_seq_one_letter_code
_entity_poly.pdbx_strand_id
1 'polypeptide(L)'
;MDIEKLATSAVTAAISKTDRLSSFINSGDKEPVWDGNIYIHQDQKKTKQNIKRVSVQVKGKVVQTKPPKCITYRIDAKDMDGYLNNAGGAFFFVVYIDKTTATAKQIYYATLLPLKIMELQKNYTGKLTIPVTFKAYPDDPIAQTELFLNFHSDSQKQASFAGKDLPTVANLMQQGLLESLSFHYTKIGGKITALNLPNVMRGKSLSLYAKVKGLDTLIPVEYFEDLSQLTTRQKYNVPVKVGTKQFYDHVGIVSTAENLIVHIGSCVKISIPSNDTGNRKDRVRITFKTAGTLHQRIAAFEFLIALRDNKGFSIGDENLDINFKPKEAKQLQIGSWPEMLRSYYELREVLTKLKIDKDLTLDDLSKEDYYRLSILIDAIGKQETVEGLQGNYPSLMNLRIGNINVLLFAKQNEDNSFSISNFFDIKLDTKVEIKGIGYPVSQFAMLKAEHFLSADNMDLQRVVADLKEIDPNEASVNHTNTVLLEMLKAYDQQNDPLLLEACVQLSDWLVDLRKFLSEEITAINALQVVARKRKLTYGEKQRLNKIIEATTDVPIKIGAFLLLDEQEEARRLLCTLEDSARFDFSEYPIAKFIKAEEEVLL
;
A
#
# COMPACT_ATOMS: atom_id res chain seq x y z
N MET A 1 -36.56 -0.95 -52.76
CA MET A 1 -35.21 -0.64 -52.28
C MET A 1 -34.63 -1.93 -51.73
N ASP A 2 -33.54 -2.38 -52.33
CA ASP A 2 -32.78 -3.55 -51.81
C ASP A 2 -31.84 -3.08 -50.70
N ILE A 3 -32.29 -3.24 -49.46
CA ILE A 3 -31.62 -2.74 -48.26
C ILE A 3 -30.33 -3.54 -47.99
N GLU A 4 -30.35 -4.83 -48.23
CA GLU A 4 -29.18 -5.72 -48.01
C GLU A 4 -28.05 -5.34 -48.98
N LYS A 5 -28.36 -5.19 -50.25
CA LYS A 5 -27.38 -4.81 -51.30
C LYS A 5 -26.81 -3.40 -51.03
N LEU A 6 -27.63 -2.46 -50.59
CA LEU A 6 -27.14 -1.14 -50.25
C LEU A 6 -26.21 -1.15 -49.03
N ALA A 7 -26.52 -1.96 -48.03
CA ALA A 7 -25.71 -2.09 -46.83
C ALA A 7 -24.35 -2.75 -47.11
N THR A 8 -24.34 -3.89 -47.83
CA THR A 8 -23.11 -4.60 -48.20
C THR A 8 -22.23 -3.76 -49.13
N SER A 9 -22.82 -3.04 -50.09
CA SER A 9 -22.08 -2.11 -50.94
C SER A 9 -21.43 -0.97 -50.16
N ALA A 10 -22.12 -0.41 -49.18
CA ALA A 10 -21.59 0.66 -48.34
C ALA A 10 -20.39 0.20 -47.49
N VAL A 11 -20.47 -1.01 -46.89
CA VAL A 11 -19.36 -1.60 -46.15
C VAL A 11 -18.16 -1.90 -47.09
N THR A 12 -18.42 -2.48 -48.24
CA THR A 12 -17.39 -2.75 -49.26
C THR A 12 -16.68 -1.47 -49.71
N ALA A 13 -17.44 -0.38 -49.94
CA ALA A 13 -16.88 0.92 -50.32
C ALA A 13 -16.03 1.53 -49.18
N ALA A 14 -16.46 1.39 -47.91
CA ALA A 14 -15.70 1.86 -46.76
C ALA A 14 -14.36 1.09 -46.60
N ILE A 15 -14.38 -0.24 -46.72
CA ILE A 15 -13.20 -1.10 -46.62
C ILE A 15 -12.21 -0.81 -47.75
N SER A 16 -12.70 -0.49 -48.95
CA SER A 16 -11.84 -0.21 -50.12
C SER A 16 -11.01 1.07 -50.01
N LYS A 17 -11.27 1.92 -49.00
CA LYS A 17 -10.49 3.14 -48.72
C LYS A 17 -9.10 2.85 -48.15
N THR A 18 -8.81 1.61 -47.73
CA THR A 18 -7.51 1.23 -47.18
C THR A 18 -6.84 0.15 -48.01
N ASP A 19 -5.52 0.29 -48.24
CA ASP A 19 -4.71 -0.70 -48.99
C ASP A 19 -4.46 -1.99 -48.20
N ARG A 20 -4.71 -1.99 -46.89
CA ARG A 20 -4.48 -3.16 -46.03
C ARG A 20 -5.71 -4.05 -45.83
N LEU A 21 -6.87 -3.64 -46.33
CA LEU A 21 -8.09 -4.42 -46.20
C LEU A 21 -8.70 -4.71 -47.59
N SER A 22 -9.29 -5.88 -47.73
CA SER A 22 -10.14 -6.21 -48.87
C SER A 22 -11.38 -6.97 -48.37
N SER A 23 -12.53 -6.69 -48.98
CA SER A 23 -13.80 -7.32 -48.64
C SER A 23 -14.22 -8.35 -49.67
N PHE A 24 -14.79 -9.44 -49.18
CA PHE A 24 -15.54 -10.40 -49.96
C PHE A 24 -16.87 -10.63 -49.27
N ILE A 25 -17.84 -9.76 -49.56
CA ILE A 25 -19.16 -9.76 -48.94
C ILE A 25 -20.20 -9.95 -50.05
N ASN A 26 -20.98 -11.01 -49.95
CA ASN A 26 -21.95 -11.38 -50.96
C ASN A 26 -23.34 -10.78 -50.59
N SER A 27 -24.08 -10.31 -51.60
CA SER A 27 -25.48 -9.99 -51.50
C SER A 27 -26.32 -11.12 -52.15
N GLY A 28 -27.16 -11.79 -51.36
CA GLY A 28 -28.10 -12.80 -51.86
C GLY A 28 -27.64 -14.25 -51.84
N ASP A 29 -26.35 -14.55 -51.62
CA ASP A 29 -25.81 -15.92 -51.43
C ASP A 29 -25.30 -16.05 -49.99
N LYS A 30 -26.05 -16.75 -49.15
CA LYS A 30 -25.81 -16.80 -47.69
C LYS A 30 -24.93 -18.00 -47.36
N GLU A 31 -23.67 -17.77 -47.00
CA GLU A 31 -23.00 -18.72 -46.12
C GLU A 31 -23.81 -18.86 -44.83
N PRO A 32 -23.99 -20.08 -44.28
CA PRO A 32 -24.64 -20.23 -42.99
C PRO A 32 -23.89 -19.38 -41.95
N VAL A 33 -24.56 -18.44 -41.27
CA VAL A 33 -24.06 -17.60 -40.20
C VAL A 33 -23.36 -16.29 -40.65
N TRP A 34 -22.77 -16.19 -41.86
CA TRP A 34 -21.98 -15.04 -42.32
C TRP A 34 -22.49 -14.44 -43.63
N ASP A 35 -22.37 -13.11 -43.80
CA ASP A 35 -22.59 -12.47 -45.08
C ASP A 35 -21.28 -12.38 -45.91
N GLY A 36 -20.14 -12.71 -45.31
CA GLY A 36 -18.83 -12.71 -46.01
C GLY A 36 -17.63 -12.51 -45.10
N ASN A 37 -16.51 -12.13 -45.71
CA ASN A 37 -15.23 -12.01 -45.04
C ASN A 37 -14.52 -10.69 -45.39
N ILE A 38 -13.74 -10.18 -44.42
CA ILE A 38 -12.74 -9.15 -44.68
C ILE A 38 -11.37 -9.75 -44.48
N TYR A 39 -10.49 -9.50 -45.43
CA TYR A 39 -9.11 -9.96 -45.46
C TYR A 39 -8.17 -8.82 -45.08
N ILE A 40 -7.24 -9.10 -44.18
CA ILE A 40 -6.24 -8.16 -43.70
C ILE A 40 -4.90 -8.55 -44.32
N HIS A 41 -4.30 -7.63 -45.02
CA HIS A 41 -2.99 -7.80 -45.66
C HIS A 41 -1.89 -7.27 -44.76
N GLN A 42 -0.76 -8.00 -44.68
CA GLN A 42 0.35 -7.62 -43.80
C GLN A 42 1.07 -6.38 -44.33
N ASP A 43 1.19 -6.26 -45.64
CA ASP A 43 1.84 -5.14 -46.33
C ASP A 43 0.83 -4.27 -47.10
N GLN A 44 1.22 -3.04 -47.42
CA GLN A 44 0.42 -2.15 -48.26
C GLN A 44 0.23 -2.73 -49.71
N LYS A 45 1.11 -3.61 -50.13
CA LYS A 45 1.04 -4.30 -51.42
C LYS A 45 0.30 -5.62 -51.27
N LYS A 46 -1.00 -5.69 -51.22
CA LYS A 46 -1.89 -6.87 -51.18
C LYS A 46 -1.25 -8.16 -51.71
N THR A 47 -0.25 -8.69 -50.98
CA THR A 47 0.41 -9.95 -51.33
C THR A 47 -0.45 -11.14 -50.93
N LYS A 48 -0.32 -12.28 -51.62
CA LYS A 48 -1.08 -13.50 -51.27
C LYS A 48 -0.54 -14.24 -50.05
N GLN A 49 0.54 -13.75 -49.43
CA GLN A 49 1.17 -14.39 -48.27
C GLN A 49 0.67 -13.74 -46.98
N ASN A 50 0.44 -14.54 -45.93
CA ASN A 50 0.05 -14.10 -44.60
C ASN A 50 -1.24 -13.25 -44.51
N ILE A 51 -2.27 -13.67 -45.27
CA ILE A 51 -3.58 -13.01 -45.23
C ILE A 51 -4.37 -13.51 -43.99
N LYS A 52 -4.83 -12.59 -43.14
CA LYS A 52 -5.73 -12.89 -42.03
C LYS A 52 -7.16 -12.68 -42.49
N ARG A 53 -8.09 -13.55 -42.03
CA ARG A 53 -9.51 -13.51 -42.39
C ARG A 53 -10.35 -13.19 -41.17
N VAL A 54 -11.32 -12.29 -41.33
CA VAL A 54 -12.34 -11.93 -40.32
C VAL A 54 -13.71 -12.12 -40.96
N SER A 55 -14.54 -12.98 -40.34
CA SER A 55 -15.91 -13.20 -40.77
C SER A 55 -16.81 -12.03 -40.34
N VAL A 56 -17.67 -11.57 -41.22
CA VAL A 56 -18.51 -10.38 -41.01
C VAL A 56 -19.99 -10.67 -41.26
N GLN A 57 -20.82 -9.98 -40.47
CA GLN A 57 -22.27 -9.90 -40.65
C GLN A 57 -22.66 -8.44 -40.97
N VAL A 58 -23.55 -8.21 -41.91
CA VAL A 58 -24.02 -6.88 -42.34
C VAL A 58 -25.52 -6.81 -42.28
N LYS A 59 -26.08 -5.83 -41.58
CA LYS A 59 -27.54 -5.57 -41.57
C LYS A 59 -27.82 -4.12 -41.99
N GLY A 60 -28.79 -3.93 -42.86
CA GLY A 60 -29.25 -2.61 -43.26
C GLY A 60 -30.50 -2.20 -42.46
N LYS A 61 -30.62 -0.90 -42.13
CA LYS A 61 -31.79 -0.31 -41.49
C LYS A 61 -32.11 1.04 -42.13
N VAL A 62 -33.35 1.17 -42.64
CA VAL A 62 -33.83 2.43 -43.19
C VAL A 62 -34.17 3.42 -42.09
N VAL A 63 -33.65 4.63 -42.15
CA VAL A 63 -33.86 5.69 -41.17
C VAL A 63 -34.13 7.04 -41.85
N GLN A 64 -34.86 7.91 -41.14
CA GLN A 64 -35.11 9.30 -41.59
C GLN A 64 -34.35 10.34 -40.74
N THR A 65 -33.96 9.93 -39.52
CA THR A 65 -33.32 10.81 -38.52
C THR A 65 -31.82 10.95 -38.76
N LYS A 66 -31.21 11.96 -38.12
CA LYS A 66 -29.75 12.13 -38.07
C LYS A 66 -29.13 10.99 -37.29
N PRO A 67 -28.06 10.34 -37.78
CA PRO A 67 -27.38 9.26 -37.13
C PRO A 67 -26.77 9.67 -35.77
N PRO A 68 -27.03 8.97 -34.65
CA PRO A 68 -26.36 9.22 -33.39
C PRO A 68 -24.94 8.63 -33.38
N LYS A 69 -24.13 8.95 -32.35
CA LYS A 69 -22.75 8.41 -32.20
C LYS A 69 -22.72 6.90 -31.94
N CYS A 70 -23.72 6.38 -31.23
CA CYS A 70 -23.87 4.95 -30.92
C CYS A 70 -25.32 4.56 -31.07
N ILE A 71 -25.57 3.28 -31.39
CA ILE A 71 -26.92 2.70 -31.50
C ILE A 71 -26.99 1.41 -30.70
N THR A 72 -28.19 1.04 -30.29
CA THR A 72 -28.49 -0.31 -29.79
C THR A 72 -29.21 -1.08 -30.88
N TYR A 73 -28.69 -2.24 -31.26
CA TYR A 73 -29.34 -3.18 -32.19
C TYR A 73 -29.58 -4.50 -31.49
N ARG A 74 -30.75 -5.12 -31.75
CA ARG A 74 -31.10 -6.41 -31.15
C ARG A 74 -30.74 -7.52 -32.12
N ILE A 75 -29.97 -8.50 -31.61
CA ILE A 75 -29.51 -9.67 -32.35
C ILE A 75 -30.24 -10.89 -31.77
N ASP A 76 -30.67 -11.80 -32.63
CA ASP A 76 -31.31 -13.05 -32.20
C ASP A 76 -30.33 -13.90 -31.38
N ALA A 77 -30.81 -14.49 -30.26
CA ALA A 77 -29.97 -15.32 -29.41
C ALA A 77 -29.39 -16.53 -30.15
N LYS A 78 -30.16 -17.10 -31.11
CA LYS A 78 -29.69 -18.20 -31.97
C LYS A 78 -28.52 -17.79 -32.88
N ASP A 79 -28.53 -16.54 -33.37
CA ASP A 79 -27.42 -16.02 -34.17
C ASP A 79 -26.17 -15.88 -33.31
N MET A 80 -26.31 -15.44 -32.04
CA MET A 80 -25.21 -15.38 -31.09
C MET A 80 -24.60 -16.75 -30.81
N ASP A 81 -25.43 -17.81 -30.69
CA ASP A 81 -24.93 -19.20 -30.59
C ASP A 81 -24.13 -19.60 -31.84
N GLY A 82 -24.62 -19.21 -33.02
CA GLY A 82 -23.93 -19.41 -34.28
C GLY A 82 -22.54 -18.73 -34.30
N TYR A 83 -22.45 -17.48 -33.87
CA TYR A 83 -21.18 -16.73 -33.81
C TYR A 83 -20.21 -17.30 -32.77
N LEU A 84 -20.72 -17.81 -31.64
CA LEU A 84 -19.91 -18.43 -30.60
C LEU A 84 -19.31 -19.76 -31.07
N ASN A 85 -20.10 -20.62 -31.69
CA ASN A 85 -19.76 -21.99 -32.03
C ASN A 85 -18.91 -22.11 -33.33
N ASN A 86 -18.95 -21.11 -34.21
CA ASN A 86 -18.24 -21.12 -35.49
C ASN A 86 -16.96 -20.27 -35.46
N ALA A 87 -16.06 -20.58 -34.51
CA ALA A 87 -14.67 -20.12 -34.49
C ALA A 87 -14.43 -18.62 -34.34
N GLY A 88 -14.56 -18.12 -33.13
CA GLY A 88 -13.90 -16.87 -32.74
C GLY A 88 -14.76 -15.60 -32.79
N GLY A 89 -16.08 -15.72 -32.91
CA GLY A 89 -17.00 -14.56 -32.85
C GLY A 89 -17.29 -13.93 -34.20
N ALA A 90 -17.90 -12.74 -34.21
CA ALA A 90 -18.33 -12.03 -35.43
C ALA A 90 -17.96 -10.54 -35.39
N PHE A 91 -17.51 -10.01 -36.49
CA PHE A 91 -17.46 -8.56 -36.70
C PHE A 91 -18.75 -8.11 -37.37
N PHE A 92 -19.59 -7.38 -36.63
CA PHE A 92 -20.96 -7.10 -37.04
C PHE A 92 -21.13 -5.64 -37.46
N PHE A 93 -21.73 -5.42 -38.64
CA PHE A 93 -22.08 -4.10 -39.15
C PHE A 93 -23.58 -3.83 -39.16
N VAL A 94 -23.98 -2.62 -38.79
CA VAL A 94 -25.32 -2.08 -39.02
C VAL A 94 -25.21 -0.80 -39.83
N VAL A 95 -25.83 -0.78 -41.02
CA VAL A 95 -25.76 0.36 -41.93
C VAL A 95 -27.12 1.09 -41.90
N TYR A 96 -27.10 2.38 -41.53
CA TYR A 96 -28.25 3.26 -41.64
C TYR A 96 -28.35 3.80 -43.04
N ILE A 97 -29.49 3.53 -43.71
CA ILE A 97 -29.77 3.93 -45.08
C ILE A 97 -30.83 5.02 -45.08
N ASP A 98 -30.56 6.10 -45.80
CA ASP A 98 -31.53 7.17 -45.97
C ASP A 98 -32.74 6.68 -46.77
N LYS A 99 -33.93 6.95 -46.24
CA LYS A 99 -35.19 6.53 -46.92
C LYS A 99 -35.40 7.23 -48.26
N THR A 100 -34.95 8.47 -48.38
CA THR A 100 -35.21 9.35 -49.51
C THR A 100 -34.19 9.18 -50.64
N THR A 101 -32.93 9.14 -50.26
CA THR A 101 -31.81 9.07 -51.23
C THR A 101 -31.35 7.67 -51.55
N ALA A 102 -31.76 6.67 -50.78
CA ALA A 102 -31.30 5.28 -50.85
C ALA A 102 -29.77 5.12 -50.70
N THR A 103 -29.13 6.05 -49.95
CA THR A 103 -27.70 6.06 -49.69
C THR A 103 -27.40 5.75 -48.23
N ALA A 104 -26.19 5.23 -47.93
CA ALA A 104 -25.74 5.01 -46.56
C ALA A 104 -25.48 6.37 -45.85
N LYS A 105 -26.14 6.59 -44.72
CA LYS A 105 -25.92 7.74 -43.83
C LYS A 105 -24.78 7.52 -42.83
N GLN A 106 -24.70 6.30 -42.27
CA GLN A 106 -23.71 5.96 -41.28
C GLN A 106 -23.55 4.44 -41.22
N ILE A 107 -22.32 3.99 -41.09
CA ILE A 107 -21.97 2.59 -40.77
C ILE A 107 -21.64 2.52 -39.29
N TYR A 108 -22.22 1.52 -38.60
CA TYR A 108 -21.91 1.20 -37.22
C TYR A 108 -21.32 -0.21 -37.15
N TYR A 109 -20.51 -0.47 -36.12
CA TYR A 109 -19.93 -1.77 -35.90
C TYR A 109 -19.97 -2.21 -34.44
N ALA A 110 -19.94 -3.53 -34.23
CA ALA A 110 -19.70 -4.16 -32.96
C ALA A 110 -18.75 -5.37 -33.14
N THR A 111 -17.83 -5.54 -32.21
CA THR A 111 -16.95 -6.71 -32.14
C THR A 111 -17.55 -7.74 -31.20
N LEU A 112 -18.11 -8.81 -31.74
CA LEU A 112 -18.71 -9.90 -30.98
C LEU A 112 -17.67 -11.01 -30.79
N LEU A 113 -16.74 -10.80 -29.86
CA LEU A 113 -15.77 -11.79 -29.44
C LEU A 113 -16.40 -12.86 -28.54
N PRO A 114 -15.88 -14.10 -28.48
CA PRO A 114 -16.44 -15.18 -27.66
C PRO A 114 -16.72 -14.77 -26.22
N LEU A 115 -15.77 -14.13 -25.53
CA LEU A 115 -15.94 -13.68 -24.15
C LEU A 115 -17.11 -12.69 -24.00
N LYS A 116 -17.21 -11.71 -24.90
CA LYS A 116 -18.33 -10.77 -24.93
C LYS A 116 -19.67 -11.44 -25.19
N ILE A 117 -19.73 -12.39 -26.12
CA ILE A 117 -20.96 -13.15 -26.42
C ILE A 117 -21.40 -13.94 -25.20
N MET A 118 -20.49 -14.65 -24.54
CA MET A 118 -20.78 -15.44 -23.33
C MET A 118 -21.31 -14.54 -22.18
N GLU A 119 -20.72 -13.36 -21.98
CA GLU A 119 -21.18 -12.39 -21.01
C GLU A 119 -22.59 -11.86 -21.35
N LEU A 120 -22.83 -11.49 -22.60
CA LEU A 120 -24.14 -11.05 -23.05
C LEU A 120 -25.21 -12.15 -22.89
N GLN A 121 -24.92 -13.39 -23.25
CA GLN A 121 -25.83 -14.52 -23.07
C GLN A 121 -26.14 -14.77 -21.60
N LYS A 122 -25.15 -14.66 -20.71
CA LYS A 122 -25.36 -14.77 -19.27
C LYS A 122 -26.27 -13.67 -18.74
N ASN A 123 -26.07 -12.42 -19.17
CA ASN A 123 -26.86 -11.27 -18.73
C ASN A 123 -28.27 -11.25 -19.28
N TYR A 124 -28.52 -11.90 -20.41
CA TYR A 124 -29.81 -11.96 -21.09
C TYR A 124 -30.37 -13.39 -21.23
N THR A 125 -30.07 -14.24 -20.27
CA THR A 125 -30.54 -15.64 -20.25
C THR A 125 -32.04 -15.76 -20.49
N GLY A 126 -32.47 -16.65 -21.40
CA GLY A 126 -33.86 -16.89 -21.72
C GLY A 126 -34.55 -15.82 -22.60
N LYS A 127 -33.84 -14.80 -23.07
CA LYS A 127 -34.37 -13.81 -24.01
C LYS A 127 -34.14 -14.27 -25.46
N LEU A 128 -35.16 -14.05 -26.32
CA LEU A 128 -35.09 -14.38 -27.75
C LEU A 128 -34.11 -13.44 -28.50
N THR A 129 -33.96 -12.22 -28.04
CA THR A 129 -33.03 -11.22 -28.65
C THR A 129 -32.19 -10.54 -27.59
N ILE A 130 -30.96 -10.27 -27.93
CA ILE A 130 -29.95 -9.65 -27.07
C ILE A 130 -29.61 -8.24 -27.59
N PRO A 131 -29.74 -7.18 -26.77
CA PRO A 131 -29.36 -5.83 -27.18
C PRO A 131 -27.86 -5.68 -27.17
N VAL A 132 -27.29 -5.19 -28.27
CA VAL A 132 -25.87 -4.92 -28.44
C VAL A 132 -25.64 -3.47 -28.79
N THR A 133 -24.65 -2.81 -28.17
CA THR A 133 -24.24 -1.46 -28.51
C THR A 133 -23.29 -1.47 -29.69
N PHE A 134 -23.58 -0.64 -30.68
CA PHE A 134 -22.76 -0.44 -31.87
C PHE A 134 -22.20 0.98 -31.88
N LYS A 135 -20.92 1.12 -32.18
CA LYS A 135 -20.19 2.40 -32.31
C LYS A 135 -20.13 2.80 -33.78
N ALA A 136 -20.03 4.11 -34.05
CA ALA A 136 -19.81 4.58 -35.41
C ALA A 136 -18.50 4.00 -35.98
N TYR A 137 -18.55 3.46 -37.19
CA TYR A 137 -17.37 2.92 -37.86
C TYR A 137 -16.46 4.09 -38.25
N PRO A 138 -15.13 4.01 -37.96
CA PRO A 138 -14.22 5.14 -38.23
C PRO A 138 -14.01 5.36 -39.73
N ASP A 139 -13.81 6.62 -40.10
CA ASP A 139 -13.47 6.99 -41.49
C ASP A 139 -11.97 6.86 -41.76
N ASP A 140 -11.13 6.88 -40.72
CA ASP A 140 -9.67 6.76 -40.84
C ASP A 140 -9.23 5.35 -41.21
N PRO A 141 -8.51 5.16 -42.35
CA PRO A 141 -8.04 3.85 -42.84
C PRO A 141 -7.13 3.11 -41.83
N ILE A 142 -6.34 3.85 -41.05
CA ILE A 142 -5.45 3.26 -40.04
C ILE A 142 -6.29 2.68 -38.89
N ALA A 143 -7.23 3.47 -38.38
CA ALA A 143 -8.13 3.01 -37.34
C ALA A 143 -8.99 1.82 -37.77
N GLN A 144 -9.46 1.79 -39.02
CA GLN A 144 -10.16 0.65 -39.60
C GLN A 144 -9.29 -0.62 -39.57
N THR A 145 -8.03 -0.51 -40.01
CA THR A 145 -7.09 -1.65 -40.04
C THR A 145 -6.77 -2.14 -38.61
N GLU A 146 -6.54 -1.23 -37.67
CA GLU A 146 -6.32 -1.57 -36.26
C GLU A 146 -7.48 -2.35 -35.65
N LEU A 147 -8.74 -1.94 -35.94
CA LEU A 147 -9.92 -2.65 -35.47
C LEU A 147 -9.94 -4.12 -35.90
N PHE A 148 -9.68 -4.39 -37.18
CA PHE A 148 -9.67 -5.75 -37.71
C PHE A 148 -8.49 -6.57 -37.20
N LEU A 149 -7.29 -5.98 -37.07
CA LEU A 149 -6.13 -6.66 -36.51
C LEU A 149 -6.35 -7.08 -35.05
N ASN A 150 -6.90 -6.18 -34.24
CA ASN A 150 -7.16 -6.47 -32.84
C ASN A 150 -8.29 -7.49 -32.68
N PHE A 151 -9.38 -7.36 -33.43
CA PHE A 151 -10.46 -8.35 -33.44
C PHE A 151 -9.92 -9.73 -33.83
N HIS A 152 -9.16 -9.86 -34.93
CA HIS A 152 -8.60 -11.12 -35.35
C HIS A 152 -7.69 -11.76 -34.29
N SER A 153 -6.81 -10.93 -33.67
CA SER A 153 -5.90 -11.43 -32.63
C SER A 153 -6.66 -11.99 -31.42
N ASP A 154 -7.67 -11.26 -30.94
CA ASP A 154 -8.48 -11.71 -29.80
C ASP A 154 -9.39 -12.88 -30.16
N SER A 155 -9.99 -12.88 -31.37
CA SER A 155 -10.77 -13.99 -31.88
C SER A 155 -10.00 -15.31 -31.86
N GLN A 156 -8.76 -15.31 -32.37
CA GLN A 156 -7.91 -16.51 -32.36
C GLN A 156 -7.56 -16.98 -30.94
N LYS A 157 -7.27 -16.06 -30.03
CA LYS A 157 -6.94 -16.40 -28.63
C LYS A 157 -8.16 -16.93 -27.86
N GLN A 158 -9.36 -16.44 -28.17
CA GLN A 158 -10.58 -16.81 -27.46
C GLN A 158 -11.32 -18.02 -28.06
N ALA A 159 -11.04 -18.40 -29.32
CA ALA A 159 -11.77 -19.45 -30.01
C ALA A 159 -11.80 -20.79 -29.24
N SER A 160 -10.69 -21.21 -28.63
CA SER A 160 -10.59 -22.44 -27.86
C SER A 160 -11.35 -22.42 -26.52
N PHE A 161 -11.80 -21.24 -26.09
CA PHE A 161 -12.50 -21.01 -24.83
C PHE A 161 -14.00 -20.74 -25.04
N ALA A 162 -14.47 -20.70 -26.28
CA ALA A 162 -15.87 -20.49 -26.60
C ALA A 162 -16.77 -21.56 -25.93
N GLY A 163 -17.82 -21.11 -25.23
CA GLY A 163 -18.77 -21.98 -24.53
C GLY A 163 -18.24 -22.66 -23.25
N LYS A 164 -17.00 -22.34 -22.80
CA LYS A 164 -16.46 -22.89 -21.56
C LYS A 164 -16.74 -21.96 -20.38
N ASP A 165 -16.90 -22.54 -19.21
CA ASP A 165 -16.94 -21.76 -17.96
C ASP A 165 -15.54 -21.24 -17.65
N LEU A 166 -15.41 -19.92 -17.52
CA LEU A 166 -14.14 -19.24 -17.34
C LEU A 166 -14.04 -18.65 -15.93
N PRO A 167 -12.89 -18.76 -15.27
CA PRO A 167 -12.69 -18.14 -13.97
C PRO A 167 -12.66 -16.60 -14.08
N THR A 168 -13.14 -15.93 -13.05
CA THR A 168 -12.99 -14.47 -12.92
C THR A 168 -11.62 -14.12 -12.33
N VAL A 169 -11.17 -12.88 -12.54
CA VAL A 169 -9.95 -12.37 -11.90
C VAL A 169 -10.01 -12.52 -10.38
N ALA A 170 -11.19 -12.22 -9.78
CA ALA A 170 -11.38 -12.33 -8.34
C ALA A 170 -11.21 -13.77 -7.84
N ASN A 171 -11.76 -14.76 -8.55
CA ASN A 171 -11.62 -16.18 -8.19
C ASN A 171 -10.16 -16.63 -8.26
N LEU A 172 -9.44 -16.25 -9.31
CA LEU A 172 -8.02 -16.58 -9.47
C LEU A 172 -7.14 -15.95 -8.39
N MET A 173 -7.44 -14.72 -7.99
CA MET A 173 -6.75 -14.03 -6.88
C MET A 173 -7.01 -14.72 -5.55
N GLN A 174 -8.27 -15.03 -5.25
CA GLN A 174 -8.66 -15.68 -3.99
C GLN A 174 -8.01 -17.05 -3.82
N GLN A 175 -7.86 -17.80 -4.92
CA GLN A 175 -7.20 -19.10 -4.94
C GLN A 175 -5.67 -19.02 -4.99
N GLY A 176 -5.08 -17.82 -5.09
CA GLY A 176 -3.63 -17.63 -5.22
C GLY A 176 -3.03 -18.17 -6.53
N LEU A 177 -3.86 -18.40 -7.56
CA LEU A 177 -3.48 -18.97 -8.85
C LEU A 177 -3.09 -17.93 -9.90
N LEU A 178 -3.43 -16.66 -9.71
CA LEU A 178 -3.11 -15.59 -10.66
C LEU A 178 -1.61 -15.26 -10.63
N GLU A 179 -0.89 -15.42 -11.75
CA GLU A 179 0.49 -14.96 -11.91
C GLU A 179 0.55 -13.52 -12.44
N SER A 180 -0.18 -13.25 -13.52
CA SER A 180 -0.21 -11.91 -14.13
C SER A 180 -1.47 -11.71 -14.97
N LEU A 181 -1.81 -10.44 -15.21
CA LEU A 181 -2.82 -10.03 -16.17
C LEU A 181 -2.14 -9.35 -17.35
N SER A 182 -2.62 -9.66 -18.57
CA SER A 182 -2.11 -9.07 -19.81
C SER A 182 -3.24 -8.74 -20.77
N PHE A 183 -2.96 -7.85 -21.70
CA PHE A 183 -3.81 -7.60 -22.85
C PHE A 183 -2.95 -7.44 -24.10
N HIS A 184 -3.56 -7.56 -25.25
CA HIS A 184 -2.91 -7.35 -26.51
C HIS A 184 -3.61 -6.25 -27.31
N TYR A 185 -2.85 -5.29 -27.80
CA TYR A 185 -3.36 -4.26 -28.69
C TYR A 185 -2.33 -3.91 -29.76
N THR A 186 -2.73 -4.01 -31.02
CA THR A 186 -1.92 -3.63 -32.16
C THR A 186 -2.24 -2.20 -32.58
N LYS A 187 -1.23 -1.33 -32.61
CA LYS A 187 -1.31 0.04 -33.12
C LYS A 187 -0.42 0.17 -34.36
N ILE A 188 -0.94 0.77 -35.40
CA ILE A 188 -0.19 1.10 -36.61
C ILE A 188 0.39 2.51 -36.49
N GLY A 189 1.71 2.62 -36.59
CA GLY A 189 2.42 3.90 -36.40
C GLY A 189 2.58 4.33 -34.94
N GLY A 190 3.83 4.55 -34.53
CA GLY A 190 4.23 4.94 -33.18
C GLY A 190 4.27 3.79 -32.17
N LYS A 191 4.97 4.05 -31.07
CA LYS A 191 5.06 3.12 -29.93
C LYS A 191 3.94 3.36 -28.92
N ILE A 192 3.41 2.28 -28.34
CA ILE A 192 2.57 2.34 -27.16
C ILE A 192 3.50 2.37 -25.94
N THR A 193 3.37 3.38 -25.12
CA THR A 193 4.10 3.54 -23.85
C THR A 193 3.10 3.66 -22.71
N ALA A 194 3.51 3.45 -21.46
CA ALA A 194 2.64 3.66 -20.32
C ALA A 194 2.08 5.09 -20.26
N LEU A 195 2.80 6.08 -20.80
CA LEU A 195 2.38 7.48 -20.84
C LEU A 195 1.24 7.74 -21.82
N ASN A 196 1.28 7.12 -23.00
CA ASN A 196 0.26 7.36 -24.04
C ASN A 196 -0.83 6.29 -24.09
N LEU A 197 -0.67 5.18 -23.37
CA LEU A 197 -1.61 4.06 -23.35
C LEU A 197 -3.06 4.50 -23.06
N PRO A 198 -3.36 5.31 -22.03
CA PRO A 198 -4.73 5.73 -21.75
C PRO A 198 -5.38 6.49 -22.90
N ASN A 199 -4.60 7.32 -23.62
CA ASN A 199 -5.09 8.03 -24.80
C ASN A 199 -5.31 7.11 -25.99
N VAL A 200 -4.40 6.15 -26.22
CA VAL A 200 -4.53 5.16 -27.29
C VAL A 200 -5.76 4.28 -27.08
N MET A 201 -6.07 3.94 -25.84
CA MET A 201 -7.15 3.03 -25.47
C MET A 201 -8.51 3.73 -25.26
N ARG A 202 -8.55 5.07 -25.29
CA ARG A 202 -9.80 5.84 -25.11
C ARG A 202 -10.87 5.40 -26.13
N GLY A 203 -12.04 5.03 -25.63
CA GLY A 203 -13.17 4.58 -26.45
C GLY A 203 -12.97 3.23 -27.13
N LYS A 204 -11.87 2.54 -26.86
CA LYS A 204 -11.58 1.19 -27.36
C LYS A 204 -12.11 0.13 -26.38
N SER A 205 -12.46 -1.03 -26.94
CA SER A 205 -12.73 -2.22 -26.14
C SER A 205 -11.46 -3.05 -25.95
N LEU A 206 -11.42 -3.85 -24.89
CA LEU A 206 -10.26 -4.66 -24.54
C LEU A 206 -10.67 -5.96 -23.89
N SER A 207 -9.95 -7.05 -24.22
CA SER A 207 -10.00 -8.31 -23.49
C SER A 207 -8.79 -8.48 -22.61
N LEU A 208 -9.00 -8.86 -21.33
CA LEU A 208 -7.95 -9.25 -20.41
C LEU A 208 -7.72 -10.76 -20.43
N TYR A 209 -6.47 -11.12 -20.32
CA TYR A 209 -6.00 -12.51 -20.25
C TYR A 209 -5.21 -12.72 -18.97
N ALA A 210 -5.53 -13.78 -18.24
CA ALA A 210 -4.80 -14.20 -17.05
C ALA A 210 -3.76 -15.27 -17.41
N LYS A 211 -2.56 -15.13 -16.88
CA LYS A 211 -1.60 -16.20 -16.74
C LYS A 211 -1.83 -16.88 -15.40
N VAL A 212 -2.13 -18.18 -15.45
CA VAL A 212 -2.48 -19.00 -14.29
C VAL A 212 -1.33 -19.94 -13.95
N LYS A 213 -0.99 -20.06 -12.66
CA LYS A 213 0.06 -20.98 -12.20
C LYS A 213 -0.18 -22.40 -12.70
N GLY A 214 0.85 -22.99 -13.29
CA GLY A 214 0.78 -24.37 -13.83
C GLY A 214 0.12 -24.51 -15.20
N LEU A 215 -0.26 -23.38 -15.86
CA LEU A 215 -0.80 -23.39 -17.21
C LEU A 215 0.08 -22.54 -18.15
N ASP A 216 0.44 -23.08 -19.29
CA ASP A 216 1.21 -22.35 -20.31
C ASP A 216 0.35 -21.44 -21.19
N THR A 217 -0.99 -21.63 -21.15
CA THR A 217 -1.93 -20.89 -21.98
C THR A 217 -2.55 -19.72 -21.23
N LEU A 218 -2.67 -18.56 -21.89
CA LEU A 218 -3.38 -17.41 -21.37
C LEU A 218 -4.89 -17.64 -21.46
N ILE A 219 -5.61 -17.44 -20.35
CA ILE A 219 -7.06 -17.62 -20.26
C ILE A 219 -7.74 -16.25 -20.38
N PRO A 220 -8.72 -16.05 -21.27
CA PRO A 220 -9.50 -14.83 -21.30
C PRO A 220 -10.40 -14.75 -20.04
N VAL A 221 -10.38 -13.63 -19.33
CA VAL A 221 -11.06 -13.51 -18.01
C VAL A 221 -12.07 -12.38 -17.94
N GLU A 222 -11.80 -11.25 -18.59
CA GLU A 222 -12.69 -10.08 -18.56
C GLU A 222 -12.67 -9.35 -19.90
N TYR A 223 -13.82 -8.71 -20.24
CA TYR A 223 -13.98 -7.85 -21.39
C TYR A 223 -14.47 -6.46 -20.96
N PHE A 224 -13.80 -5.43 -21.48
CA PHE A 224 -14.15 -4.03 -21.25
C PHE A 224 -14.62 -3.40 -22.55
N GLU A 225 -15.84 -2.86 -22.53
CA GLU A 225 -16.45 -2.18 -23.69
C GLU A 225 -15.80 -0.82 -23.97
N ASP A 226 -15.40 -0.11 -22.91
CA ASP A 226 -14.82 1.22 -22.97
C ASP A 226 -13.76 1.42 -21.89
N LEU A 227 -12.57 1.81 -22.30
CA LEU A 227 -11.43 2.11 -21.44
C LEU A 227 -11.18 3.60 -21.28
N SER A 228 -12.21 4.44 -21.42
CA SER A 228 -12.08 5.89 -21.25
C SER A 228 -11.54 6.31 -19.89
N GLN A 229 -11.69 5.47 -18.87
CA GLN A 229 -11.22 5.71 -17.50
C GLN A 229 -9.90 4.98 -17.16
N LEU A 230 -9.23 4.38 -18.13
CA LEU A 230 -7.94 3.71 -17.89
C LEU A 230 -6.94 4.70 -17.29
N THR A 231 -6.35 4.31 -16.16
CA THR A 231 -5.28 5.06 -15.50
C THR A 231 -4.04 4.20 -15.41
N THR A 232 -2.90 4.72 -15.86
CA THR A 232 -1.60 4.08 -15.64
C THR A 232 -0.80 4.85 -14.60
N ARG A 233 -0.06 4.10 -13.75
CA ARG A 233 0.86 4.68 -12.76
C ARG A 233 2.24 4.08 -12.98
N GLN A 234 3.25 4.92 -13.04
CA GLN A 234 4.62 4.50 -13.25
C GLN A 234 5.60 5.40 -12.50
N LYS A 235 6.68 4.78 -11.99
CA LYS A 235 7.83 5.48 -11.43
C LYS A 235 8.91 5.55 -12.49
N TYR A 236 9.44 6.76 -12.74
CA TYR A 236 10.55 6.99 -13.66
C TYR A 236 11.78 7.41 -12.85
N ASN A 237 12.84 6.65 -12.97
CA ASN A 237 14.13 6.93 -12.32
C ASN A 237 14.88 7.98 -13.15
N VAL A 238 14.50 9.24 -12.96
CA VAL A 238 15.14 10.41 -13.56
C VAL A 238 15.39 11.46 -12.48
N PRO A 239 16.58 12.09 -12.44
CA PRO A 239 16.90 13.06 -11.42
C PRO A 239 16.07 14.33 -11.57
N VAL A 240 15.63 14.88 -10.43
CA VAL A 240 15.04 16.20 -10.35
C VAL A 240 16.04 17.14 -9.70
N LYS A 241 16.43 18.20 -10.41
CA LYS A 241 17.49 19.13 -9.96
C LYS A 241 16.98 20.56 -9.97
N VAL A 242 17.51 21.38 -9.05
CA VAL A 242 17.40 22.85 -9.08
C VAL A 242 18.81 23.41 -9.12
N GLY A 243 19.16 24.08 -10.20
CA GLY A 243 20.55 24.43 -10.48
C GLY A 243 21.40 23.15 -10.57
N THR A 244 22.45 23.06 -9.77
CA THR A 244 23.34 21.88 -9.69
C THR A 244 22.92 20.86 -8.65
N LYS A 245 22.03 21.23 -7.69
CA LYS A 245 21.61 20.36 -6.58
C LYS A 245 20.52 19.39 -7.02
N GLN A 246 20.73 18.08 -6.83
CA GLN A 246 19.70 17.06 -6.99
C GLN A 246 18.89 16.92 -5.72
N PHE A 247 17.57 16.95 -5.85
CA PHE A 247 16.61 16.82 -4.74
C PHE A 247 15.91 15.46 -4.74
N TYR A 248 15.60 14.91 -5.93
CA TYR A 248 14.95 13.61 -6.05
C TYR A 248 15.64 12.80 -7.15
N ASP A 249 15.58 11.47 -7.05
CA ASP A 249 16.14 10.50 -7.99
C ASP A 249 15.10 9.96 -8.98
N HIS A 250 13.83 10.26 -8.74
CA HIS A 250 12.72 9.80 -9.55
C HIS A 250 11.52 10.73 -9.52
N VAL A 251 10.61 10.54 -10.49
CA VAL A 251 9.28 11.14 -10.52
C VAL A 251 8.22 10.06 -10.63
N GLY A 252 7.05 10.30 -10.02
CA GLY A 252 5.86 9.50 -10.22
C GLY A 252 5.03 10.07 -11.37
N ILE A 253 4.59 9.24 -12.31
CA ILE A 253 3.73 9.68 -13.41
C ILE A 253 2.41 8.91 -13.36
N VAL A 254 1.31 9.66 -13.35
CA VAL A 254 -0.04 9.13 -13.51
C VAL A 254 -0.60 9.65 -14.81
N SER A 255 -0.89 8.76 -15.75
CA SER A 255 -1.49 9.10 -17.03
C SER A 255 -2.93 8.61 -17.09
N THR A 256 -3.84 9.51 -17.38
CA THR A 256 -5.25 9.25 -17.63
C THR A 256 -5.61 9.64 -19.06
N ALA A 257 -6.80 9.30 -19.51
CA ALA A 257 -7.28 9.76 -20.81
C ALA A 257 -7.38 11.29 -20.92
N GLU A 258 -7.46 12.02 -19.81
CA GLU A 258 -7.65 13.47 -19.78
C GLU A 258 -6.39 14.25 -19.42
N ASN A 259 -5.55 13.68 -18.52
CA ASN A 259 -4.42 14.38 -17.93
C ASN A 259 -3.20 13.48 -17.79
N LEU A 260 -2.03 14.06 -18.00
CA LEU A 260 -0.76 13.57 -17.53
C LEU A 260 -0.42 14.28 -16.22
N ILE A 261 -0.21 13.53 -15.14
CA ILE A 261 0.10 14.06 -13.83
C ILE A 261 1.50 13.60 -13.43
N VAL A 262 2.39 14.56 -13.18
CA VAL A 262 3.75 14.30 -12.68
C VAL A 262 3.80 14.65 -11.21
N HIS A 263 4.22 13.69 -10.39
CA HIS A 263 4.47 13.86 -8.96
C HIS A 263 5.98 13.92 -8.70
N ILE A 264 6.42 14.98 -8.05
CA ILE A 264 7.80 15.21 -7.64
C ILE A 264 7.84 15.20 -6.11
N GLY A 265 8.46 14.17 -5.54
CA GLY A 265 8.38 13.92 -4.10
C GLY A 265 6.94 13.87 -3.61
N SER A 266 6.73 14.32 -2.37
CA SER A 266 5.38 14.47 -1.77
C SER A 266 4.76 15.86 -2.02
N CYS A 267 5.53 16.81 -2.57
CA CYS A 267 5.17 18.25 -2.49
C CYS A 267 4.71 18.88 -3.80
N VAL A 268 5.10 18.38 -4.97
CA VAL A 268 4.74 19.00 -6.25
C VAL A 268 3.95 18.05 -7.14
N LYS A 269 2.83 18.53 -7.62
CA LYS A 269 1.98 17.86 -8.61
C LYS A 269 1.82 18.76 -9.82
N ILE A 270 2.27 18.30 -11.00
CA ILE A 270 2.10 18.98 -12.27
C ILE A 270 1.02 18.24 -13.07
N SER A 271 -0.05 18.92 -13.42
CA SER A 271 -1.14 18.35 -14.24
C SER A 271 -1.11 18.99 -15.63
N ILE A 272 -0.95 18.17 -16.65
CA ILE A 272 -0.88 18.54 -18.06
C ILE A 272 -2.07 17.90 -18.77
N PRO A 273 -3.00 18.68 -19.39
CA PRO A 273 -4.10 18.10 -20.15
C PRO A 273 -3.60 17.28 -21.34
N SER A 274 -4.18 16.09 -21.55
CA SER A 274 -3.83 15.19 -22.65
C SER A 274 -4.43 15.61 -24.02
N ASN A 275 -5.42 16.51 -24.04
CA ASN A 275 -6.10 16.95 -25.26
C ASN A 275 -5.39 18.15 -25.89
N ASP A 276 -5.08 18.01 -27.18
CA ASP A 276 -4.30 18.98 -27.99
C ASP A 276 -5.19 20.09 -28.61
N THR A 277 -6.23 20.57 -27.93
CA THR A 277 -7.11 21.63 -28.44
C THR A 277 -6.78 22.97 -27.79
N GLY A 278 -5.74 23.65 -28.31
CA GLY A 278 -5.41 25.06 -27.97
C GLY A 278 -4.16 25.23 -27.09
N ASN A 279 -3.74 26.45 -26.88
CA ASN A 279 -2.49 26.90 -26.27
C ASN A 279 -2.12 26.08 -25.00
N ARG A 280 -1.14 25.16 -25.11
CA ARG A 280 -0.69 24.25 -24.02
C ARG A 280 -0.23 25.03 -22.77
N LYS A 281 0.34 26.22 -22.95
CA LYS A 281 0.92 27.01 -21.83
C LYS A 281 -0.12 27.48 -20.80
N ASP A 282 -1.37 27.66 -21.20
CA ASP A 282 -2.41 28.20 -20.31
C ASP A 282 -3.15 27.13 -19.48
N ARG A 283 -2.83 25.83 -19.66
CA ARG A 283 -3.55 24.72 -19.05
C ARG A 283 -2.72 23.84 -18.11
N VAL A 284 -1.41 24.04 -18.03
CA VAL A 284 -0.56 23.34 -17.07
C VAL A 284 -0.87 23.88 -15.68
N ARG A 285 -1.32 22.99 -14.78
CA ARG A 285 -1.57 23.36 -13.38
C ARG A 285 -0.48 22.75 -12.51
N ILE A 286 0.18 23.59 -11.74
CA ILE A 286 1.13 23.16 -10.70
C ILE A 286 0.46 23.34 -9.34
N THR A 287 0.47 22.29 -8.54
CA THR A 287 -0.07 22.30 -7.18
C THR A 287 1.04 21.95 -6.22
N PHE A 288 1.17 22.73 -5.15
CA PHE A 288 2.10 22.49 -4.06
C PHE A 288 1.32 21.96 -2.86
N LYS A 289 1.77 20.87 -2.29
CA LYS A 289 1.20 20.30 -1.06
C LYS A 289 2.36 19.79 -0.21
N THR A 290 2.43 20.25 1.02
CA THR A 290 3.36 19.73 2.02
C THR A 290 2.58 18.77 2.92
N ALA A 291 2.88 17.49 2.84
CA ALA A 291 2.25 16.44 3.63
C ALA A 291 3.29 15.37 3.97
N GLY A 292 2.98 14.55 4.96
CA GLY A 292 3.79 13.41 5.35
C GLY A 292 4.62 13.64 6.61
N THR A 293 5.74 12.95 6.69
CA THR A 293 6.63 12.94 7.86
C THR A 293 7.51 14.19 7.93
N LEU A 294 8.13 14.41 9.08
CA LEU A 294 9.05 15.53 9.31
C LEU A 294 10.19 15.54 8.26
N HIS A 295 10.77 14.36 7.98
CA HIS A 295 11.83 14.25 6.97
C HIS A 295 11.33 14.63 5.58
N GLN A 296 10.13 14.16 5.20
CA GLN A 296 9.52 14.49 3.91
C GLN A 296 9.19 15.97 3.79
N ARG A 297 8.72 16.62 4.87
CA ARG A 297 8.44 18.07 4.88
C ARG A 297 9.72 18.90 4.78
N ILE A 298 10.78 18.54 5.49
CA ILE A 298 12.08 19.20 5.35
C ILE A 298 12.53 19.14 3.88
N ALA A 299 12.58 17.96 3.28
CA ALA A 299 12.99 17.79 1.89
C ALA A 299 12.09 18.58 0.92
N ALA A 300 10.78 18.61 1.18
CA ALA A 300 9.82 19.37 0.39
C ALA A 300 10.08 20.88 0.46
N PHE A 301 10.27 21.44 1.65
CA PHE A 301 10.54 22.88 1.82
C PHE A 301 11.92 23.28 1.29
N GLU A 302 12.95 22.46 1.46
CA GLU A 302 14.25 22.68 0.82
C GLU A 302 14.10 22.81 -0.71
N PHE A 303 13.38 21.86 -1.32
CA PHE A 303 13.12 21.89 -2.77
C PHE A 303 12.32 23.12 -3.19
N LEU A 304 11.22 23.45 -2.49
CA LEU A 304 10.34 24.58 -2.82
C LEU A 304 11.05 25.93 -2.67
N ILE A 305 11.91 26.09 -1.65
CA ILE A 305 12.72 27.30 -1.46
C ILE A 305 13.75 27.42 -2.60
N ALA A 306 14.48 26.34 -2.91
CA ALA A 306 15.41 26.32 -4.02
C ALA A 306 14.71 26.64 -5.35
N LEU A 307 13.51 26.09 -5.58
CA LEU A 307 12.70 26.33 -6.75
C LEU A 307 12.28 27.81 -6.88
N ARG A 308 11.86 28.43 -5.78
CA ARG A 308 11.54 29.86 -5.72
C ARG A 308 12.73 30.73 -6.12
N ASP A 309 13.89 30.44 -5.57
CA ASP A 309 15.08 31.25 -5.72
C ASP A 309 15.71 31.10 -7.11
N ASN A 310 15.67 29.92 -7.69
CA ASN A 310 16.19 29.65 -9.04
C ASN A 310 15.15 29.82 -10.17
N LYS A 311 13.87 30.04 -9.85
CA LYS A 311 12.76 30.21 -10.81
C LYS A 311 12.60 29.06 -11.82
N GLY A 312 13.05 27.86 -11.49
CA GLY A 312 12.96 26.70 -12.36
C GLY A 312 13.66 25.45 -11.80
N PHE A 313 13.44 24.32 -12.46
CA PHE A 313 14.05 23.02 -12.14
C PHE A 313 14.14 22.16 -13.40
N SER A 314 14.91 21.07 -13.35
CA SER A 314 14.99 20.08 -14.42
C SER A 314 14.48 18.70 -13.97
N ILE A 315 13.88 17.97 -14.92
CA ILE A 315 13.55 16.54 -14.78
C ILE A 315 14.35 15.81 -15.87
N GLY A 316 15.40 15.08 -15.50
CA GLY A 316 16.36 14.58 -16.46
C GLY A 316 17.00 15.74 -17.23
N ASP A 317 16.89 15.70 -18.55
CA ASP A 317 17.43 16.72 -19.46
C ASP A 317 16.44 17.87 -19.78
N GLU A 318 15.19 17.76 -19.31
CA GLU A 318 14.15 18.76 -19.58
C GLU A 318 14.11 19.85 -18.52
N ASN A 319 14.22 21.12 -18.94
CA ASN A 319 14.13 22.29 -18.05
C ASN A 319 12.70 22.85 -18.02
N LEU A 320 12.26 23.21 -16.83
CA LEU A 320 10.94 23.78 -16.55
C LEU A 320 11.09 25.09 -15.78
N ASP A 321 10.62 26.19 -16.36
CA ASP A 321 10.62 27.49 -15.71
C ASP A 321 9.34 27.69 -14.88
N ILE A 322 9.49 28.23 -13.68
CA ILE A 322 8.37 28.56 -12.79
C ILE A 322 8.48 30.00 -12.35
N ASN A 323 7.43 30.77 -12.62
CA ASN A 323 7.26 32.13 -12.11
C ASN A 323 6.00 32.22 -11.25
N PHE A 324 6.19 32.51 -9.97
CA PHE A 324 5.09 32.75 -9.03
C PHE A 324 4.53 34.15 -9.23
N LYS A 325 3.27 34.27 -9.67
CA LYS A 325 2.58 35.56 -9.72
C LYS A 325 2.35 36.09 -8.30
N PRO A 326 2.31 37.42 -8.07
CA PRO A 326 2.16 37.99 -6.73
C PRO A 326 0.94 37.47 -5.96
N LYS A 327 -0.18 37.22 -6.64
CA LYS A 327 -1.40 36.65 -6.05
C LYS A 327 -1.16 35.19 -5.57
N GLU A 328 -0.49 34.39 -6.39
CA GLU A 328 -0.15 32.99 -6.09
C GLU A 328 0.87 32.92 -4.95
N ALA A 329 1.88 33.80 -4.98
CA ALA A 329 2.89 33.91 -3.93
C ALA A 329 2.26 34.22 -2.55
N LYS A 330 1.29 35.12 -2.51
CA LYS A 330 0.54 35.45 -1.28
C LYS A 330 -0.34 34.29 -0.83
N GLN A 331 -1.05 33.63 -1.76
CA GLN A 331 -1.91 32.50 -1.45
C GLN A 331 -1.13 31.29 -0.91
N LEU A 332 0.07 31.03 -1.45
CA LEU A 332 0.97 29.94 -1.03
C LEU A 332 1.85 30.31 0.17
N GLN A 333 1.75 31.53 0.68
CA GLN A 333 2.55 32.02 1.82
C GLN A 333 4.06 31.79 1.62
N ILE A 334 4.57 32.00 0.38
CA ILE A 334 5.96 31.71 0.01
C ILE A 334 6.98 32.40 0.93
N GLY A 335 6.64 33.58 1.46
CA GLY A 335 7.49 34.32 2.40
C GLY A 335 7.76 33.61 3.71
N SER A 336 6.83 32.79 4.21
CA SER A 336 6.98 32.05 5.47
C SER A 336 7.72 30.71 5.34
N TRP A 337 8.02 30.24 4.11
CA TRP A 337 8.69 28.95 3.90
C TRP A 337 10.02 28.79 4.61
N PRO A 338 10.93 29.80 4.63
CA PRO A 338 12.20 29.71 5.37
C PRO A 338 12.01 29.56 6.88
N GLU A 339 11.01 30.25 7.46
CA GLU A 339 10.68 30.14 8.90
C GLU A 339 10.14 28.76 9.22
N MET A 340 9.21 28.26 8.40
CA MET A 340 8.68 26.91 8.55
C MET A 340 9.77 25.83 8.46
N LEU A 341 10.69 25.97 7.50
CA LEU A 341 11.82 25.05 7.37
C LEU A 341 12.73 25.09 8.59
N ARG A 342 12.98 26.29 9.15
CA ARG A 342 13.77 26.45 10.39
C ARG A 342 13.10 25.69 11.54
N SER A 343 11.80 25.87 11.76
CA SER A 343 11.08 25.16 12.81
C SER A 343 11.12 23.63 12.66
N TYR A 344 11.08 23.11 11.41
CA TYR A 344 11.25 21.68 11.18
C TYR A 344 12.68 21.19 11.48
N TYR A 345 13.70 22.00 11.21
CA TYR A 345 15.08 21.68 11.60
C TYR A 345 15.24 21.68 13.13
N GLU A 346 14.68 22.66 13.82
CA GLU A 346 14.67 22.70 15.29
C GLU A 346 14.02 21.44 15.87
N LEU A 347 12.88 21.05 15.34
CA LEU A 347 12.19 19.82 15.75
C LEU A 347 13.04 18.58 15.48
N ARG A 348 13.67 18.48 14.31
CA ARG A 348 14.58 17.37 13.98
C ARG A 348 15.76 17.29 14.93
N GLU A 349 16.34 18.43 15.31
CA GLU A 349 17.42 18.51 16.29
C GLU A 349 16.95 18.01 17.66
N VAL A 350 15.77 18.38 18.09
CA VAL A 350 15.15 17.91 19.34
C VAL A 350 15.00 16.39 19.34
N LEU A 351 14.44 15.81 18.27
CA LEU A 351 14.29 14.35 18.16
C LEU A 351 15.66 13.64 18.15
N THR A 352 16.67 14.24 17.51
CA THR A 352 18.05 13.72 17.53
C THR A 352 18.66 13.76 18.93
N LYS A 353 18.48 14.86 19.69
CA LYS A 353 18.91 14.95 21.09
C LYS A 353 18.24 13.87 21.97
N LEU A 354 17.00 13.55 21.68
CA LEU A 354 16.24 12.50 22.36
C LEU A 354 16.56 11.08 21.86
N LYS A 355 17.46 10.93 20.87
CA LYS A 355 17.82 9.64 20.23
C LYS A 355 16.61 8.92 19.61
N ILE A 356 15.64 9.67 19.08
CA ILE A 356 14.45 9.13 18.41
C ILE A 356 14.73 8.99 16.92
N ASP A 357 14.87 7.76 16.44
CA ASP A 357 15.10 7.44 15.02
C ASP A 357 13.79 7.39 14.22
N LYS A 358 12.66 7.24 14.90
CA LYS A 358 11.35 7.16 14.28
C LYS A 358 10.94 8.50 13.68
N ASP A 359 10.57 8.50 12.39
CA ASP A 359 10.16 9.71 11.69
C ASP A 359 8.75 10.14 12.13
N LEU A 360 8.64 11.39 12.61
CA LEU A 360 7.38 11.95 13.10
C LEU A 360 6.44 12.26 11.94
N THR A 361 5.25 11.67 11.96
CA THR A 361 4.16 12.00 11.04
C THR A 361 3.50 13.30 11.47
N LEU A 362 3.54 14.32 10.59
CA LEU A 362 3.00 15.65 10.87
C LEU A 362 1.60 15.87 10.30
N ASP A 363 1.10 14.89 9.51
CA ASP A 363 -0.28 14.90 9.05
C ASP A 363 -1.18 14.48 10.21
N ASP A 364 -2.34 15.12 10.32
CA ASP A 364 -3.39 14.81 11.30
C ASP A 364 -3.01 15.04 12.79
N LEU A 365 -1.95 15.83 13.05
CA LEU A 365 -1.65 16.25 14.43
C LEU A 365 -2.77 17.12 14.98
N SER A 366 -3.21 16.80 16.21
CA SER A 366 -4.19 17.58 16.97
C SER A 366 -3.59 18.89 17.50
N LYS A 367 -4.43 19.80 17.97
CA LYS A 367 -3.94 21.00 18.68
C LYS A 367 -3.13 20.65 19.93
N GLU A 368 -3.49 19.57 20.59
CA GLU A 368 -2.80 19.03 21.76
C GLU A 368 -1.40 18.55 21.37
N ASP A 369 -1.24 17.84 20.22
CA ASP A 369 0.07 17.40 19.73
C ASP A 369 0.97 18.60 19.42
N TYR A 370 0.45 19.66 18.81
CA TYR A 370 1.22 20.89 18.58
C TYR A 370 1.66 21.57 19.88
N TYR A 371 0.80 21.59 20.90
CA TYR A 371 1.18 22.09 22.22
C TYR A 371 2.29 21.25 22.85
N ARG A 372 2.19 19.92 22.77
CA ARG A 372 3.22 19.00 23.24
C ARG A 372 4.54 19.14 22.48
N LEU A 373 4.49 19.39 21.16
CA LEU A 373 5.67 19.72 20.37
C LEU A 373 6.34 21.00 20.83
N SER A 374 5.56 22.04 21.17
CA SER A 374 6.14 23.29 21.71
C SER A 374 6.87 23.05 23.04
N ILE A 375 6.29 22.22 23.93
CA ILE A 375 6.95 21.80 25.18
C ILE A 375 8.31 21.13 24.87
N LEU A 376 8.37 20.21 23.91
CA LEU A 376 9.63 19.55 23.56
C LEU A 376 10.66 20.53 22.98
N ILE A 377 10.25 21.44 22.10
CA ILE A 377 11.14 22.43 21.49
C ILE A 377 11.68 23.38 22.56
N ASP A 378 10.83 23.88 23.46
CA ASP A 378 11.25 24.83 24.48
C ASP A 378 12.15 24.14 25.53
N ALA A 379 11.70 23.00 26.08
CA ALA A 379 12.44 22.31 27.14
C ALA A 379 13.72 21.63 26.66
N ILE A 380 13.65 20.82 25.58
CA ILE A 380 14.78 20.01 25.12
C ILE A 380 15.61 20.76 24.06
N GLY A 381 14.94 21.49 23.17
CA GLY A 381 15.58 22.28 22.12
C GLY A 381 16.34 23.48 22.69
N LYS A 382 15.62 24.36 23.36
CA LYS A 382 16.10 25.65 23.86
C LYS A 382 16.62 25.61 25.31
N GLN A 383 16.32 24.53 26.05
CA GLN A 383 16.62 24.39 27.48
C GLN A 383 15.92 25.46 28.36
N GLU A 384 14.73 25.83 27.96
CA GLU A 384 13.88 26.79 28.67
C GLU A 384 12.92 26.06 29.62
N THR A 385 12.47 26.77 30.67
CA THR A 385 11.41 26.27 31.56
C THR A 385 10.06 26.38 30.88
N VAL A 386 9.13 25.49 31.25
CA VAL A 386 7.77 25.44 30.73
C VAL A 386 6.77 25.82 31.81
N GLU A 387 5.74 26.56 31.48
CA GLU A 387 4.65 26.92 32.38
C GLU A 387 3.38 26.08 32.15
N GLY A 388 2.49 26.03 33.13
CA GLY A 388 1.13 25.53 32.98
C GLY A 388 0.96 24.02 32.98
N LEU A 389 1.97 23.23 33.33
CA LEU A 389 1.82 21.79 33.53
C LEU A 389 0.97 21.50 34.77
N GLN A 390 0.08 20.51 34.68
CA GLN A 390 -0.75 20.06 35.79
C GLN A 390 -0.31 18.68 36.25
N GLY A 391 -0.28 18.44 37.55
CA GLY A 391 0.07 17.15 38.14
C GLY A 391 0.90 17.28 39.42
N ASN A 392 1.33 16.13 39.94
CA ASN A 392 2.25 16.04 41.07
C ASN A 392 3.67 15.90 40.59
N TYR A 393 4.56 16.79 40.97
CA TYR A 393 5.94 16.82 40.55
C TYR A 393 6.89 16.75 41.77
N PRO A 394 8.08 16.13 41.63
CA PRO A 394 8.68 15.60 40.38
C PRO A 394 8.01 14.30 39.90
N SER A 395 7.93 14.12 38.59
CA SER A 395 7.32 12.91 38.01
C SER A 395 7.94 12.49 36.68
N LEU A 396 7.80 11.21 36.42
CA LEU A 396 8.05 10.65 35.09
C LEU A 396 6.86 11.02 34.19
N MET A 397 7.14 11.61 33.03
CA MET A 397 6.16 12.09 32.08
C MET A 397 6.26 11.31 30.76
N ASN A 398 5.17 10.63 30.41
CA ASN A 398 5.05 9.94 29.13
C ASN A 398 4.31 10.85 28.13
N LEU A 399 5.05 11.47 27.19
CA LEU A 399 4.54 12.47 26.26
C LEU A 399 4.30 11.84 24.88
N ARG A 400 3.05 11.55 24.57
CA ARG A 400 2.65 11.04 23.24
C ARG A 400 2.35 12.19 22.30
N ILE A 401 2.93 12.16 21.08
CA ILE A 401 2.76 13.15 20.02
C ILE A 401 2.61 12.40 18.68
N GLY A 402 1.41 12.41 18.12
CA GLY A 402 1.14 11.65 16.90
C GLY A 402 1.58 10.18 17.02
N ASN A 403 2.55 9.79 16.20
CA ASN A 403 3.10 8.43 16.18
C ASN A 403 4.36 8.22 17.04
N ILE A 404 4.85 9.23 17.77
CA ILE A 404 5.98 9.10 18.71
C ILE A 404 5.51 9.19 20.16
N ASN A 405 6.29 8.57 21.04
CA ASN A 405 6.08 8.61 22.49
C ASN A 405 7.41 8.82 23.21
N VAL A 406 7.49 9.82 24.06
CA VAL A 406 8.74 10.29 24.68
C VAL A 406 8.65 10.20 26.18
N LEU A 407 9.60 9.54 26.81
CA LEU A 407 9.72 9.45 28.27
C LEU A 407 10.65 10.55 28.79
N LEU A 408 10.08 11.47 29.57
CA LEU A 408 10.73 12.65 30.11
C LEU A 408 10.62 12.66 31.64
N PHE A 409 11.45 13.46 32.28
CA PHE A 409 11.34 13.76 33.68
C PHE A 409 11.04 15.24 33.88
N ALA A 410 9.97 15.55 34.63
CA ALA A 410 9.54 16.90 34.92
C ALA A 410 9.71 17.21 36.42
N LYS A 411 10.27 18.37 36.73
CA LYS A 411 10.44 18.88 38.09
C LYS A 411 9.90 20.31 38.17
N GLN A 412 9.08 20.60 39.19
CA GLN A 412 8.63 21.95 39.46
C GLN A 412 9.72 22.76 40.13
N ASN A 413 9.91 23.99 39.68
CA ASN A 413 10.84 24.97 40.23
C ASN A 413 10.13 25.85 41.30
N GLU A 414 10.91 26.65 42.03
CA GLU A 414 10.39 27.55 43.06
C GLU A 414 9.46 28.65 42.51
N ASP A 415 9.65 29.05 41.26
CA ASP A 415 8.83 30.04 40.55
C ASP A 415 7.56 29.47 39.90
N ASN A 416 7.20 28.22 40.21
CA ASN A 416 6.13 27.45 39.60
C ASN A 416 6.29 27.11 38.10
N SER A 417 7.44 27.40 37.51
CA SER A 417 7.82 26.84 36.19
C SER A 417 8.25 25.38 36.32
N PHE A 418 8.44 24.71 35.20
CA PHE A 418 8.83 23.30 35.16
C PHE A 418 10.10 23.13 34.32
N SER A 419 11.08 22.45 34.90
CA SER A 419 12.24 21.94 34.19
C SER A 419 11.94 20.55 33.68
N ILE A 420 12.06 20.34 32.36
CA ILE A 420 11.82 19.05 31.69
C ILE A 420 13.10 18.57 31.06
N SER A 421 13.46 17.30 31.27
CA SER A 421 14.68 16.70 30.76
C SER A 421 14.41 15.31 30.17
N ASN A 422 15.28 14.86 29.25
CA ASN A 422 15.28 13.47 28.84
C ASN A 422 15.59 12.58 30.04
N PHE A 423 14.69 11.65 30.36
CA PHE A 423 14.84 10.81 31.55
C PHE A 423 16.11 9.94 31.54
N PHE A 424 16.62 9.62 30.37
CA PHE A 424 17.83 8.79 30.21
C PHE A 424 19.13 9.58 30.28
N ASP A 425 19.10 10.91 30.21
CA ASP A 425 20.32 11.77 30.22
C ASP A 425 20.59 12.41 31.58
N ILE A 426 19.61 12.38 32.50
CA ILE A 426 19.78 12.92 33.85
C ILE A 426 20.25 11.86 34.84
N LYS A 427 20.80 12.31 35.98
CA LYS A 427 21.11 11.46 37.13
C LYS A 427 20.36 11.99 38.35
N LEU A 428 19.47 11.15 38.90
CA LEU A 428 18.66 11.47 40.07
C LEU A 428 19.24 10.74 41.30
N ASP A 429 19.34 11.44 42.44
CA ASP A 429 19.64 10.80 43.73
C ASP A 429 18.34 10.18 44.28
N THR A 430 18.06 8.96 43.84
CA THR A 430 16.84 8.21 44.20
C THR A 430 17.11 7.29 45.36
N LYS A 431 16.27 7.34 46.38
CA LYS A 431 16.35 6.49 47.58
C LYS A 431 14.99 5.88 47.91
N VAL A 432 15.04 4.66 48.39
CA VAL A 432 13.87 3.97 48.99
C VAL A 432 14.08 3.92 50.48
N GLU A 433 13.08 4.36 51.22
CA GLU A 433 13.11 4.32 52.67
C GLU A 433 12.55 2.98 53.18
N ILE A 434 13.37 2.24 53.95
CA ILE A 434 13.01 0.98 54.60
C ILE A 434 13.27 1.17 56.10
N LYS A 435 12.22 1.14 56.93
CA LYS A 435 12.32 1.29 58.38
C LYS A 435 13.10 2.55 58.82
N GLY A 436 12.88 3.69 58.13
CA GLY A 436 13.52 4.97 58.41
C GLY A 436 14.97 5.12 57.88
N ILE A 437 15.47 4.14 57.15
CA ILE A 437 16.79 4.18 56.51
C ILE A 437 16.64 4.32 54.99
N GLY A 438 17.23 5.38 54.43
CA GLY A 438 17.24 5.62 52.99
C GLY A 438 18.29 4.81 52.26
N TYR A 439 17.87 3.89 51.40
CA TYR A 439 18.76 3.07 50.57
C TYR A 439 18.84 3.63 49.14
N PRO A 440 20.03 3.87 48.57
CA PRO A 440 20.13 4.33 47.21
C PRO A 440 19.64 3.24 46.23
N VAL A 441 18.86 3.66 45.23
CA VAL A 441 18.35 2.83 44.15
C VAL A 441 18.50 3.56 42.82
N SER A 442 18.54 2.83 41.71
CA SER A 442 18.51 3.44 40.38
C SER A 442 17.20 4.20 40.13
N GLN A 443 17.29 5.35 39.47
CA GLN A 443 16.11 6.04 38.98
C GLN A 443 15.26 5.17 38.05
N PHE A 444 15.87 4.22 37.35
CA PHE A 444 15.21 3.29 36.45
C PHE A 444 14.37 2.21 37.17
N ALA A 445 14.46 2.13 38.51
CA ALA A 445 13.54 1.32 39.32
C ALA A 445 12.06 1.70 39.15
N MET A 446 11.80 2.92 38.63
CA MET A 446 10.43 3.39 38.31
C MET A 446 9.87 2.84 37.00
N LEU A 447 10.70 2.23 36.15
CA LEU A 447 10.27 1.75 34.84
C LEU A 447 9.39 0.49 34.97
N LYS A 448 8.28 0.51 34.20
CA LYS A 448 7.33 -0.60 34.06
C LYS A 448 7.32 -1.12 32.62
N ALA A 449 6.71 -2.27 32.39
CA ALA A 449 6.60 -2.86 31.07
C ALA A 449 6.06 -1.89 29.99
N GLU A 450 5.07 -1.07 30.35
CA GLU A 450 4.49 -0.06 29.43
C GLU A 450 5.51 0.96 28.91
N HIS A 451 6.52 1.33 29.73
CA HIS A 451 7.57 2.25 29.30
C HIS A 451 8.52 1.60 28.30
N PHE A 452 8.90 0.35 28.54
CA PHE A 452 9.73 -0.41 27.59
C PHE A 452 9.01 -0.70 26.26
N LEU A 453 7.68 -0.80 26.29
CA LEU A 453 6.84 -1.04 25.10
C LEU A 453 6.62 0.22 24.28
N SER A 454 6.59 1.38 24.90
CA SER A 454 6.07 2.59 24.24
C SER A 454 7.08 3.71 24.02
N ALA A 455 8.14 3.82 24.83
CA ALA A 455 9.06 4.95 24.76
C ALA A 455 10.01 4.84 23.54
N ASP A 456 9.83 5.73 22.56
CA ASP A 456 10.68 5.79 21.38
C ASP A 456 12.11 6.32 21.68
N ASN A 457 12.33 6.95 22.84
CA ASN A 457 13.66 7.39 23.31
C ASN A 457 14.28 6.43 24.35
N MET A 458 13.81 5.17 24.42
CA MET A 458 14.33 4.18 25.37
C MET A 458 15.83 3.89 25.14
N ASP A 459 16.64 4.06 26.18
CA ASP A 459 18.06 3.73 26.18
C ASP A 459 18.33 2.53 27.10
N LEU A 460 18.15 1.31 26.57
CA LEU A 460 18.34 0.06 27.31
C LEU A 460 19.76 -0.09 27.85
N GLN A 461 20.79 0.39 27.13
CA GLN A 461 22.18 0.31 27.57
C GLN A 461 22.40 1.17 28.82
N ARG A 462 21.85 2.39 28.81
CA ARG A 462 21.89 3.30 29.96
C ARG A 462 21.15 2.72 31.15
N VAL A 463 19.96 2.15 30.95
CA VAL A 463 19.18 1.48 32.02
C VAL A 463 19.99 0.37 32.69
N VAL A 464 20.56 -0.56 31.90
CA VAL A 464 21.35 -1.68 32.40
C VAL A 464 22.62 -1.22 33.12
N ALA A 465 23.31 -0.21 32.55
CA ALA A 465 24.53 0.31 33.14
C ALA A 465 24.28 0.94 34.51
N ASP A 466 23.27 1.80 34.62
CA ASP A 466 22.92 2.51 35.86
C ASP A 466 22.45 1.56 36.97
N LEU A 467 21.62 0.54 36.61
CA LEU A 467 21.16 -0.50 37.57
C LEU A 467 22.33 -1.29 38.17
N LYS A 468 23.42 -1.47 37.42
CA LYS A 468 24.62 -2.18 37.85
C LYS A 468 25.65 -1.29 38.57
N GLU A 469 25.62 0.03 38.34
CA GLU A 469 26.58 1.00 38.92
C GLU A 469 26.32 1.24 40.41
N ILE A 470 25.07 1.09 40.87
CA ILE A 470 24.70 1.31 42.27
C ILE A 470 25.27 0.22 43.16
N ASP A 471 25.91 0.60 44.26
CA ASP A 471 26.40 -0.35 45.27
C ASP A 471 25.29 -1.29 45.73
N PRO A 472 25.45 -2.62 45.59
CA PRO A 472 24.43 -3.59 45.92
C PRO A 472 23.98 -3.51 47.38
N ASN A 473 22.69 -3.29 47.55
CA ASN A 473 22.00 -3.35 48.83
C ASN A 473 20.64 -4.05 48.63
N GLU A 474 19.94 -4.37 49.72
CA GLU A 474 18.68 -5.11 49.66
C GLU A 474 17.63 -4.42 48.75
N ALA A 475 17.50 -3.08 48.87
CA ALA A 475 16.56 -2.30 48.06
C ALA A 475 16.97 -2.28 46.58
N SER A 476 18.24 -1.95 46.26
CA SER A 476 18.70 -1.83 44.88
C SER A 476 18.61 -3.14 44.12
N VAL A 477 18.96 -4.29 44.75
CA VAL A 477 18.91 -5.62 44.14
C VAL A 477 17.47 -6.04 43.89
N ASN A 478 16.55 -5.85 44.85
CA ASN A 478 15.14 -6.16 44.67
C ASN A 478 14.49 -5.31 43.56
N HIS A 479 14.80 -4.01 43.50
CA HIS A 479 14.29 -3.15 42.43
C HIS A 479 14.86 -3.52 41.05
N THR A 480 16.14 -3.88 40.96
CA THR A 480 16.73 -4.38 39.72
C THR A 480 16.06 -5.68 39.26
N ASN A 481 15.75 -6.58 40.19
CA ASN A 481 14.98 -7.78 39.88
C ASN A 481 13.57 -7.45 39.38
N THR A 482 12.90 -6.46 39.97
CA THR A 482 11.59 -6.00 39.49
C THR A 482 11.68 -5.44 38.07
N VAL A 483 12.68 -4.61 37.77
CA VAL A 483 12.91 -4.07 36.41
C VAL A 483 13.15 -5.19 35.41
N LEU A 484 13.95 -6.21 35.77
CA LEU A 484 14.13 -7.41 34.93
C LEU A 484 12.78 -8.10 34.60
N LEU A 485 11.89 -8.24 35.58
CA LEU A 485 10.57 -8.85 35.37
C LEU A 485 9.69 -7.97 34.47
N GLU A 486 9.72 -6.65 34.64
CA GLU A 486 9.01 -5.71 33.77
C GLU A 486 9.54 -5.73 32.32
N MET A 487 10.87 -5.82 32.15
CA MET A 487 11.48 -5.98 30.82
C MET A 487 11.07 -7.31 30.16
N LEU A 488 10.96 -8.41 30.92
CA LEU A 488 10.49 -9.69 30.40
C LEU A 488 9.01 -9.63 29.97
N LYS A 489 8.15 -8.95 30.73
CA LYS A 489 6.75 -8.69 30.33
C LYS A 489 6.67 -7.94 29.02
N ALA A 490 7.50 -6.92 28.84
CA ALA A 490 7.57 -6.16 27.60
C ALA A 490 8.11 -7.01 26.44
N TYR A 491 9.18 -7.77 26.67
CA TYR A 491 9.69 -8.71 25.67
C TYR A 491 8.63 -9.71 25.21
N ASP A 492 7.84 -10.25 26.12
CA ASP A 492 6.81 -11.25 25.81
C ASP A 492 5.71 -10.70 24.88
N GLN A 493 5.55 -9.37 24.80
CA GLN A 493 4.57 -8.72 23.94
C GLN A 493 5.16 -8.32 22.56
N GLN A 494 6.43 -7.87 22.50
CA GLN A 494 7.03 -7.34 21.27
C GLN A 494 8.08 -8.27 20.63
N ASN A 495 8.65 -9.21 21.40
CA ASN A 495 9.75 -10.08 21.00
C ASN A 495 11.00 -9.28 20.51
N ASP A 496 11.28 -8.12 21.12
CA ASP A 496 12.44 -7.30 20.77
C ASP A 496 13.75 -7.98 21.25
N PRO A 497 14.67 -8.34 20.33
CA PRO A 497 15.93 -8.99 20.69
C PRO A 497 16.82 -8.16 21.62
N LEU A 498 16.81 -6.83 21.49
CA LEU A 498 17.62 -5.93 22.32
C LEU A 498 17.13 -5.94 23.77
N LEU A 499 15.82 -6.01 23.95
CA LEU A 499 15.21 -6.10 25.28
C LEU A 499 15.56 -7.45 25.97
N LEU A 500 15.55 -8.55 25.22
CA LEU A 500 15.98 -9.85 25.74
C LEU A 500 17.47 -9.87 26.11
N GLU A 501 18.32 -9.23 25.30
CA GLU A 501 19.76 -9.10 25.59
C GLU A 501 19.99 -8.32 26.88
N ALA A 502 19.27 -7.22 27.09
CA ALA A 502 19.29 -6.46 28.33
C ALA A 502 18.84 -7.32 29.53
N CYS A 503 17.80 -8.13 29.38
CA CYS A 503 17.36 -9.09 30.40
C CYS A 503 18.47 -10.12 30.75
N VAL A 504 19.19 -10.63 29.73
CA VAL A 504 20.33 -11.56 29.98
C VAL A 504 21.40 -10.87 30.81
N GLN A 505 21.79 -9.64 30.46
CA GLN A 505 22.82 -8.89 31.18
C GLN A 505 22.45 -8.59 32.64
N LEU A 506 21.18 -8.30 32.92
CA LEU A 506 20.70 -8.08 34.29
C LEU A 506 20.57 -9.39 35.06
N SER A 507 20.06 -10.44 34.44
CA SER A 507 19.92 -11.75 35.11
C SER A 507 21.27 -12.35 35.49
N ASP A 508 22.29 -12.23 34.62
CA ASP A 508 23.64 -12.70 34.90
C ASP A 508 24.26 -11.94 36.07
N TRP A 509 24.08 -10.62 36.13
CA TRP A 509 24.56 -9.79 37.23
C TRP A 509 23.85 -10.15 38.56
N LEU A 510 22.52 -10.37 38.54
CA LEU A 510 21.76 -10.76 39.74
C LEU A 510 22.16 -12.11 40.32
N VAL A 511 22.60 -13.08 39.49
CA VAL A 511 23.04 -14.40 39.94
C VAL A 511 24.22 -14.32 40.94
N ASP A 512 25.09 -13.31 40.79
CA ASP A 512 26.25 -13.11 41.68
C ASP A 512 25.88 -12.43 43.01
N LEU A 513 24.66 -11.95 43.18
CA LEU A 513 24.20 -11.15 44.34
C LEU A 513 23.32 -11.92 45.33
N ARG A 514 23.58 -13.21 45.52
CA ARG A 514 22.83 -14.14 46.40
C ARG A 514 22.71 -13.69 47.86
N LYS A 515 23.55 -12.74 48.29
CA LYS A 515 23.51 -12.17 49.63
C LYS A 515 22.24 -11.35 49.88
N PHE A 516 21.65 -10.76 48.82
CA PHE A 516 20.54 -9.83 48.88
C PHE A 516 19.22 -10.39 48.31
N LEU A 517 19.30 -11.42 47.47
CA LEU A 517 18.15 -12.07 46.83
C LEU A 517 18.29 -13.59 46.94
N SER A 518 17.21 -14.32 47.23
CA SER A 518 17.30 -15.78 47.41
C SER A 518 17.83 -16.48 46.15
N GLU A 519 18.54 -17.59 46.37
CA GLU A 519 19.11 -18.37 45.28
C GLU A 519 18.04 -18.95 44.36
N GLU A 520 16.86 -19.29 44.92
CA GLU A 520 15.74 -19.86 44.21
C GLU A 520 15.13 -18.80 43.26
N ILE A 521 14.88 -17.58 43.76
CA ILE A 521 14.32 -16.49 42.95
C ILE A 521 15.28 -16.11 41.80
N THR A 522 16.57 -15.95 42.12
CA THR A 522 17.59 -15.63 41.10
C THR A 522 17.69 -16.75 40.05
N ALA A 523 17.64 -18.01 40.46
CA ALA A 523 17.68 -19.14 39.54
C ALA A 523 16.47 -19.21 38.62
N ILE A 524 15.25 -19.08 39.19
CA ILE A 524 14.01 -19.05 38.37
C ILE A 524 14.04 -17.91 37.38
N ASN A 525 14.42 -16.71 37.81
CA ASN A 525 14.44 -15.53 36.93
C ASN A 525 15.50 -15.64 35.83
N ALA A 526 16.70 -16.16 36.12
CA ALA A 526 17.71 -16.44 35.11
C ALA A 526 17.26 -17.54 34.12
N LEU A 527 16.65 -18.61 34.61
CA LEU A 527 16.24 -19.71 33.75
C LEU A 527 15.02 -19.37 32.89
N GLN A 528 14.11 -18.52 33.36
CA GLN A 528 13.03 -18.00 32.48
C GLN A 528 13.54 -17.09 31.36
N VAL A 529 14.62 -16.30 31.57
CA VAL A 529 15.32 -15.56 30.51
C VAL A 529 15.93 -16.52 29.50
N VAL A 530 16.64 -17.57 29.98
CA VAL A 530 17.24 -18.58 29.10
C VAL A 530 16.17 -19.34 28.30
N ALA A 531 15.04 -19.69 28.93
CA ALA A 531 13.95 -20.43 28.27
C ALA A 531 13.29 -19.65 27.13
N ARG A 532 13.33 -18.31 27.14
CA ARG A 532 12.90 -17.45 26.01
C ARG A 532 13.89 -17.44 24.86
N LYS A 533 15.17 -17.74 25.15
CA LYS A 533 16.24 -17.76 24.14
C LYS A 533 16.47 -19.15 23.52
N ARG A 534 16.38 -20.22 24.35
CA ARG A 534 16.61 -21.60 23.93
C ARG A 534 15.98 -22.60 24.90
N LYS A 535 15.92 -23.86 24.51
CA LYS A 535 15.55 -24.94 25.41
C LYS A 535 16.58 -25.10 26.57
N LEU A 536 16.07 -25.39 27.75
CA LEU A 536 16.92 -25.65 28.92
C LEU A 536 17.72 -26.95 28.75
N THR A 537 18.97 -26.89 29.16
CA THR A 537 19.89 -28.06 29.21
C THR A 537 19.51 -29.01 30.33
N TYR A 538 20.06 -30.23 30.30
CA TYR A 538 19.86 -31.21 31.36
C TYR A 538 20.30 -30.70 32.75
N GLY A 539 21.46 -30.04 32.84
CA GLY A 539 21.96 -29.45 34.09
C GLY A 539 21.06 -28.34 34.65
N GLU A 540 20.50 -27.49 33.77
CA GLU A 540 19.52 -26.47 34.16
C GLU A 540 18.22 -27.09 34.69
N LYS A 541 17.74 -28.15 34.06
CA LYS A 541 16.58 -28.91 34.55
C LYS A 541 16.84 -29.59 35.88
N GLN A 542 18.03 -30.17 36.09
CA GLN A 542 18.41 -30.75 37.40
C GLN A 542 18.44 -29.68 38.50
N ARG A 543 18.87 -28.42 38.17
CA ARG A 543 18.84 -27.32 39.13
C ARG A 543 17.40 -26.96 39.52
N LEU A 544 16.46 -26.95 38.59
CA LEU A 544 15.03 -26.73 38.88
C LEU A 544 14.47 -27.85 39.82
N ASN A 545 14.80 -29.11 39.58
CA ASN A 545 14.37 -30.23 40.46
C ASN A 545 14.89 -30.05 41.89
N LYS A 546 16.15 -29.65 42.07
CA LYS A 546 16.68 -29.34 43.40
C LYS A 546 15.95 -28.18 44.08
N ILE A 547 15.56 -27.16 43.35
CA ILE A 547 14.75 -26.05 43.87
C ILE A 547 13.37 -26.54 44.33
N ILE A 548 12.71 -27.40 43.55
CA ILE A 548 11.40 -27.99 43.91
C ILE A 548 11.48 -28.79 45.21
N GLU A 549 12.59 -29.57 45.39
CA GLU A 549 12.80 -30.36 46.59
C GLU A 549 13.11 -29.52 47.83
N ALA A 550 13.87 -28.43 47.67
CA ALA A 550 14.38 -27.60 48.76
C ALA A 550 13.42 -26.52 49.24
N THR A 551 12.65 -25.88 48.32
CA THR A 551 11.81 -24.74 48.67
C THR A 551 10.47 -25.14 49.28
N THR A 552 9.97 -24.36 50.23
CA THR A 552 8.59 -24.42 50.75
C THR A 552 7.69 -23.38 50.09
N ASP A 553 8.27 -22.46 49.32
CA ASP A 553 7.54 -21.36 48.62
C ASP A 553 6.79 -21.94 47.43
N VAL A 554 5.45 -21.86 47.49
CA VAL A 554 4.57 -22.43 46.45
C VAL A 554 4.73 -21.70 45.09
N PRO A 555 4.71 -20.38 45.01
CA PRO A 555 5.00 -19.63 43.78
C PRO A 555 6.32 -20.02 43.09
N ILE A 556 7.39 -20.23 43.85
CA ILE A 556 8.69 -20.67 43.30
C ILE A 556 8.58 -22.10 42.74
N LYS A 557 7.89 -23.01 43.44
CA LYS A 557 7.64 -24.38 42.94
C LYS A 557 6.87 -24.35 41.61
N ILE A 558 5.80 -23.54 41.54
CA ILE A 558 5.02 -23.41 40.33
C ILE A 558 5.91 -22.94 39.18
N GLY A 559 6.72 -21.89 39.39
CA GLY A 559 7.66 -21.38 38.39
C GLY A 559 8.65 -22.44 37.89
N ALA A 560 9.19 -23.25 38.79
CA ALA A 560 10.09 -24.34 38.44
C ALA A 560 9.40 -25.44 37.62
N PHE A 561 8.19 -25.86 37.98
CA PHE A 561 7.41 -26.85 37.22
C PHE A 561 7.06 -26.32 35.81
N LEU A 562 6.68 -25.05 35.69
CA LEU A 562 6.41 -24.41 34.38
C LEU A 562 7.64 -24.43 33.46
N LEU A 563 8.84 -24.15 33.99
CA LEU A 563 10.09 -24.18 33.22
C LEU A 563 10.52 -25.61 32.85
N LEU A 564 10.11 -26.62 33.62
CA LEU A 564 10.30 -28.04 33.29
C LEU A 564 9.27 -28.58 32.29
N ASP A 565 8.25 -27.78 31.96
CA ASP A 565 7.08 -28.14 31.15
C ASP A 565 6.13 -29.16 31.85
N GLU A 566 6.19 -29.23 33.18
CA GLU A 566 5.34 -30.09 34.02
C GLU A 566 4.02 -29.35 34.37
N GLN A 567 3.14 -29.24 33.40
CA GLN A 567 1.93 -28.41 33.45
C GLN A 567 0.92 -28.89 34.52
N GLU A 568 0.77 -30.20 34.71
CA GLU A 568 -0.21 -30.76 35.65
C GLU A 568 0.16 -30.41 37.11
N GLU A 569 1.44 -30.57 37.48
CA GLU A 569 1.90 -30.22 38.84
C GLU A 569 1.84 -28.71 39.08
N ALA A 570 2.21 -27.88 38.07
CA ALA A 570 2.06 -26.44 38.16
C ALA A 570 0.62 -26.04 38.40
N ARG A 571 -0.35 -26.59 37.67
CA ARG A 571 -1.79 -26.30 37.84
C ARG A 571 -2.32 -26.75 39.19
N ARG A 572 -1.94 -27.98 39.63
CA ARG A 572 -2.33 -28.50 40.94
C ARG A 572 -1.93 -27.54 42.04
N LEU A 573 -0.70 -27.01 42.01
CA LEU A 573 -0.21 -26.04 43.00
C LEU A 573 -0.87 -24.68 42.85
N LEU A 574 -1.12 -24.17 41.63
CA LEU A 574 -1.86 -22.94 41.38
C LEU A 574 -3.25 -22.98 42.03
N CYS A 575 -3.94 -24.11 41.98
CA CYS A 575 -5.24 -24.28 42.63
C CYS A 575 -5.17 -24.25 44.18
N THR A 576 -4.00 -24.42 44.78
CA THR A 576 -3.83 -24.30 46.25
C THR A 576 -3.61 -22.87 46.73
N LEU A 577 -3.31 -21.95 45.83
CA LEU A 577 -3.15 -20.52 46.16
C LEU A 577 -4.52 -19.88 46.41
N GLU A 578 -4.56 -18.95 47.36
CA GLU A 578 -5.69 -18.01 47.50
C GLU A 578 -5.88 -17.18 46.22
N ASP A 579 -7.09 -16.70 45.97
CA ASP A 579 -7.42 -15.98 44.75
C ASP A 579 -6.54 -14.76 44.52
N SER A 580 -6.21 -14.01 45.61
CA SER A 580 -5.29 -12.87 45.53
C SER A 580 -3.88 -13.28 45.11
N ALA A 581 -3.34 -14.36 45.71
CA ALA A 581 -2.01 -14.86 45.42
C ALA A 581 -1.95 -15.48 43.99
N ARG A 582 -3.05 -16.06 43.54
CA ARG A 582 -3.18 -16.57 42.15
C ARG A 582 -3.20 -15.45 41.16
N PHE A 583 -3.94 -14.35 41.46
CA PHE A 583 -3.94 -13.13 40.65
C PHE A 583 -2.52 -12.53 40.58
N ASP A 584 -1.85 -12.35 41.72
CA ASP A 584 -0.49 -11.82 41.76
C ASP A 584 0.48 -12.69 40.96
N PHE A 585 0.35 -14.03 41.04
CA PHE A 585 1.17 -14.93 40.26
C PHE A 585 0.96 -14.79 38.74
N SER A 586 -0.29 -14.54 38.32
CA SER A 586 -0.62 -14.32 36.90
C SER A 586 0.05 -13.08 36.31
N GLU A 587 0.39 -12.10 37.16
CA GLU A 587 1.10 -10.89 36.76
C GLU A 587 2.62 -11.08 36.59
N TYR A 588 3.17 -12.21 37.06
CA TYR A 588 4.59 -12.49 36.83
C TYR A 588 4.87 -13.02 35.41
N PRO A 589 5.98 -12.62 34.75
CA PRO A 589 6.30 -13.07 33.38
C PRO A 589 6.50 -14.59 33.26
N ILE A 590 6.72 -15.29 34.38
CA ILE A 590 6.79 -16.78 34.41
C ILE A 590 5.44 -17.42 34.06
N ALA A 591 4.32 -16.76 34.30
CA ALA A 591 2.98 -17.25 33.96
C ALA A 591 2.78 -17.46 32.45
N LYS A 592 3.59 -16.82 31.58
CA LYS A 592 3.60 -17.07 30.12
C LYS A 592 3.80 -18.55 29.77
N PHE A 593 4.48 -19.29 30.60
CA PHE A 593 4.74 -20.72 30.36
C PHE A 593 3.54 -21.63 30.72
N ILE A 594 2.44 -21.09 31.23
CA ILE A 594 1.18 -21.82 31.42
C ILE A 594 0.58 -22.07 30.02
N LYS A 595 0.43 -23.36 29.67
CA LYS A 595 -0.23 -23.76 28.42
C LYS A 595 -1.75 -23.77 28.62
N ALA A 596 -2.51 -23.24 27.68
CA ALA A 596 -3.96 -23.44 27.62
C ALA A 596 -4.24 -24.96 27.50
N GLU A 597 -5.32 -25.47 28.13
CA GLU A 597 -5.78 -26.82 27.85
C GLU A 597 -6.16 -26.88 26.37
N GLU A 598 -5.60 -27.82 25.62
CA GLU A 598 -6.25 -28.27 24.39
C GLU A 598 -7.62 -28.82 24.84
N GLU A 599 -8.71 -28.14 24.45
CA GLU A 599 -10.03 -28.76 24.50
C GLU A 599 -9.93 -30.06 23.69
N VAL A 600 -9.80 -31.16 24.39
CA VAL A 600 -10.00 -32.48 23.79
C VAL A 600 -11.48 -32.49 23.41
N LEU A 601 -11.75 -32.16 22.14
CA LEU A 601 -13.02 -32.49 21.51
C LEU A 601 -13.17 -33.99 21.52
N LEU A 602 -13.88 -34.50 22.55
CA LEU A 602 -14.50 -35.82 22.55
C LEU A 602 -15.81 -35.76 21.76
#